data_164286bf433e778110fcb45bbb8300eb
#
_entry.id   164286bf433e778110fcb45bbb8300eb
#
_cell.length_a   1.000
_cell.length_b   1.000
_cell.length_c   1.000
_cell.angle_alpha   90.00
_cell.angle_beta   90.00
_cell.angle_gamma   90.00
#
_symmetry.space_group_name_H-M   'P 1'
#
loop_
_entity.id
_entity.type
_entity.pdbx_description
1 polymer ?
#
loop_
_entity_poly.entity_id
_entity_poly.type
_entity_poly.pdbx_seq_one_letter_code
_entity_poly.pdbx_strand_id
1 'polypeptide(L)'
;MEMILLKDIDKNNKSFENIKHIDENDIEFWYARELMPVLQYSNWQNFERIINKAKMSCQNSDISILDHFIDVSKMVQIGSGAYREQIDYKLTRYACYLIAQNGDSRKKVIAL
;
A
#
# COMPACT_ATOMS: atom_id res chain seq x y z
N MET A 1 -13.89 -15.54 12.41
CA MET A 1 -13.75 -14.62 11.25
C MET A 1 -14.54 -13.36 11.52
N GLU A 2 -13.91 -12.23 11.34
CA GLU A 2 -14.54 -10.94 11.56
C GLU A 2 -15.41 -10.56 10.37
N MET A 3 -16.63 -10.08 10.65
CA MET A 3 -17.55 -9.70 9.59
C MET A 3 -17.37 -8.21 9.25
N ILE A 4 -17.09 -7.93 7.99
CA ILE A 4 -16.94 -6.56 7.49
C ILE A 4 -18.24 -6.15 6.81
N LEU A 5 -18.79 -5.00 7.21
CA LEU A 5 -20.03 -4.49 6.63
C LEU A 5 -19.78 -3.99 5.20
N LEU A 6 -20.74 -4.21 4.31
CA LEU A 6 -20.64 -3.77 2.90
C LEU A 6 -20.35 -2.27 2.80
N LYS A 7 -20.97 -1.44 3.61
CA LYS A 7 -20.73 0.00 3.58
C LYS A 7 -19.30 0.37 3.93
N ASP A 8 -18.63 -0.42 4.79
CA ASP A 8 -17.24 -0.20 5.16
C ASP A 8 -16.31 -0.58 4.01
N ILE A 9 -16.63 -1.68 3.30
CA ILE A 9 -15.89 -2.08 2.11
C ILE A 9 -16.02 -1.02 1.02
N ASP A 10 -17.23 -0.53 0.76
CA ASP A 10 -17.46 0.50 -0.25
C ASP A 10 -16.72 1.79 0.08
N LYS A 11 -16.73 2.20 1.36
CA LYS A 11 -16.02 3.39 1.81
C LYS A 11 -14.51 3.24 1.62
N ASN A 12 -13.95 2.08 1.98
CA ASN A 12 -12.52 1.81 1.82
C ASN A 12 -12.15 1.76 0.34
N ASN A 13 -12.96 1.11 -0.49
CA ASN A 13 -12.71 1.03 -1.92
C ASN A 13 -12.77 2.42 -2.57
N LYS A 14 -13.70 3.27 -2.13
CA LYS A 14 -13.80 4.63 -2.64
C LYS A 14 -12.55 5.44 -2.28
N SER A 15 -12.08 5.33 -1.03
CA SER A 15 -10.84 5.99 -0.60
C SER A 15 -9.64 5.44 -1.36
N PHE A 16 -9.60 4.14 -1.57
CA PHE A 16 -8.54 3.47 -2.32
C PHE A 16 -8.47 4.00 -3.76
N GLU A 17 -9.61 4.09 -4.45
CA GLU A 17 -9.63 4.59 -5.82
C GLU A 17 -9.26 6.08 -5.88
N ASN A 18 -9.62 6.86 -4.86
CA ASN A 18 -9.34 8.30 -4.81
C ASN A 18 -7.86 8.62 -4.69
N ILE A 19 -7.05 7.73 -4.13
CA ILE A 19 -5.60 7.96 -4.00
C ILE A 19 -4.80 7.37 -5.15
N LYS A 20 -5.46 6.81 -6.13
CA LYS A 20 -4.82 6.23 -7.31
C LYS A 20 -4.14 7.32 -8.14
N HIS A 21 -2.95 7.00 -8.61
CA HIS A 21 -2.20 7.83 -9.56
C HIS A 21 -2.17 7.15 -10.92
N ILE A 22 -2.03 7.95 -11.95
CA ILE A 22 -1.86 7.47 -13.32
C ILE A 22 -0.55 8.05 -13.84
N ASP A 23 0.32 7.20 -14.36
CA ASP A 23 1.59 7.67 -14.91
C ASP A 23 1.44 8.15 -16.35
N GLU A 24 2.57 8.56 -16.96
CA GLU A 24 2.61 9.10 -18.32
C GLU A 24 2.21 8.07 -19.40
N ASN A 25 2.20 6.78 -19.05
CA ASN A 25 1.81 5.68 -19.93
C ASN A 25 0.39 5.18 -19.64
N ASP A 26 -0.41 5.96 -18.91
CA ASP A 26 -1.77 5.61 -18.48
C ASP A 26 -1.83 4.37 -17.58
N ILE A 27 -0.74 4.07 -16.87
CA ILE A 27 -0.69 2.93 -15.96
C ILE A 27 -1.02 3.41 -14.54
N GLU A 28 -1.98 2.75 -13.91
CA GLU A 28 -2.37 3.08 -12.54
C GLU A 28 -1.35 2.56 -11.53
N PHE A 29 -1.16 3.32 -10.45
CA PHE A 29 -0.32 2.90 -9.34
C PHE A 29 -0.71 3.62 -8.06
N TRP A 30 -0.25 3.10 -6.93
CA TRP A 30 -0.47 3.67 -5.61
C TRP A 30 0.86 3.86 -4.90
N TYR A 31 0.97 4.92 -4.09
CA TYR A 31 2.09 5.05 -3.17
C TYR A 31 1.73 4.37 -1.84
N ALA A 32 2.66 3.59 -1.30
CA ALA A 32 2.43 2.85 -0.06
C ALA A 32 2.12 3.80 1.11
N ARG A 33 2.77 4.95 1.18
CA ARG A 33 2.52 5.89 2.27
C ARG A 33 1.11 6.47 2.21
N GLU A 34 0.54 6.63 1.03
CA GLU A 34 -0.85 7.07 0.86
C GLU A 34 -1.84 5.93 1.13
N LEU A 35 -1.45 4.70 0.83
CA LEU A 35 -2.28 3.52 1.09
C LEU A 35 -2.38 3.23 2.59
N MET A 36 -1.34 3.50 3.34
CA MET A 36 -1.25 3.16 4.76
C MET A 36 -2.47 3.62 5.56
N PRO A 37 -2.86 4.91 5.54
CA PRO A 37 -4.04 5.34 6.31
C PRO A 37 -5.36 4.80 5.76
N VAL A 38 -5.46 4.54 4.46
CA VAL A 38 -6.66 3.93 3.88
C VAL A 38 -6.91 2.56 4.47
N LEU A 39 -5.84 1.79 4.71
CA LEU A 39 -5.90 0.47 5.36
C LEU A 39 -5.85 0.57 6.89
N GLN A 40 -5.93 1.79 7.44
CA GLN A 40 -6.02 2.06 8.87
C GLN A 40 -4.76 1.70 9.65
N TYR A 41 -3.60 1.89 9.05
CA TYR A 41 -2.31 1.80 9.73
C TYR A 41 -1.76 3.20 9.97
N SER A 42 -1.11 3.39 11.11
CA SER A 42 -0.55 4.68 11.52
C SER A 42 0.96 4.64 11.74
N ASN A 43 1.57 3.46 11.71
CA ASN A 43 3.00 3.28 11.95
C ASN A 43 3.66 2.73 10.70
N TRP A 44 4.58 3.51 10.11
CA TRP A 44 5.22 3.12 8.85
C TRP A 44 6.05 1.85 8.99
N GLN A 45 6.80 1.70 10.07
CA GLN A 45 7.64 0.51 10.25
C GLN A 45 6.80 -0.76 10.32
N ASN A 46 5.66 -0.68 10.99
CA ASN A 46 4.72 -1.79 11.05
C ASN A 46 4.11 -2.09 9.67
N PHE A 47 3.74 -1.03 8.96
CA PHE A 47 3.17 -1.18 7.61
C PHE A 47 4.20 -1.75 6.64
N GLU A 48 5.45 -1.30 6.71
CA GLU A 48 6.53 -1.80 5.86
C GLU A 48 6.77 -3.29 6.08
N ARG A 49 6.64 -3.75 7.33
CA ARG A 49 6.73 -5.17 7.63
C ARG A 49 5.64 -5.97 6.92
N ILE A 50 4.44 -5.41 6.82
CA ILE A 50 3.33 -6.03 6.10
C ILE A 50 3.61 -6.02 4.59
N ILE A 51 4.18 -4.94 4.08
CA ILE A 51 4.61 -4.88 2.68
C ILE A 51 5.60 -6.01 2.37
N ASN A 52 6.56 -6.25 3.26
CA ASN A 52 7.53 -7.33 3.08
C ASN A 52 6.87 -8.71 3.08
N LYS A 53 5.86 -8.92 3.91
CA LYS A 53 5.06 -10.16 3.87
C LYS A 53 4.34 -10.31 2.53
N ALA A 54 3.78 -9.23 2.02
CA ALA A 54 3.10 -9.24 0.71
C ALA A 54 4.09 -9.57 -0.41
N LYS A 55 5.30 -9.03 -0.35
CA LYS A 55 6.36 -9.37 -1.31
C LYS A 55 6.67 -10.86 -1.29
N MET A 56 6.75 -11.47 -0.11
CA MET A 56 6.97 -12.90 0.01
C MET A 56 5.83 -13.72 -0.57
N SER A 57 4.58 -13.29 -0.34
CA SER A 57 3.42 -13.93 -0.94
C SER A 57 3.48 -13.89 -2.46
N CYS A 58 3.91 -12.75 -3.00
CA CYS A 58 4.09 -12.55 -4.43
C CYS A 58 5.12 -13.54 -4.98
N GLN A 59 6.28 -13.62 -4.32
CA GLN A 59 7.36 -14.52 -4.71
C GLN A 59 6.95 -15.99 -4.63
N ASN A 60 6.22 -16.36 -3.58
CA ASN A 60 5.78 -17.74 -3.39
C ASN A 60 4.74 -18.16 -4.44
N SER A 61 4.11 -17.19 -5.10
CA SER A 61 3.16 -17.44 -6.19
C SER A 61 3.82 -17.40 -7.57
N ASP A 62 5.15 -17.38 -7.62
CA ASP A 62 5.94 -17.27 -8.85
C ASP A 62 5.65 -16.02 -9.68
N ILE A 63 5.26 -14.94 -8.98
CA ILE A 63 5.01 -13.64 -9.60
C ILE A 63 6.18 -12.72 -9.27
N SER A 64 6.68 -11.98 -10.25
CA SER A 64 7.82 -11.09 -10.06
C SER A 64 7.48 -9.95 -9.10
N ILE A 65 8.25 -9.82 -8.02
CA ILE A 65 8.09 -8.73 -7.06
C ILE A 65 8.27 -7.39 -7.75
N LEU A 66 9.27 -7.28 -8.62
CA LEU A 66 9.62 -6.00 -9.26
C LEU A 66 8.55 -5.48 -10.22
N ASP A 67 7.65 -6.35 -10.68
CA ASP A 67 6.54 -5.93 -11.52
C ASP A 67 5.43 -5.24 -10.70
N HIS A 68 5.42 -5.44 -9.39
CA HIS A 68 4.31 -4.99 -8.54
C HIS A 68 4.73 -4.05 -7.40
N PHE A 69 6.01 -4.11 -6.97
CA PHE A 69 6.53 -3.32 -5.87
C PHE A 69 7.80 -2.61 -6.34
N ILE A 70 7.71 -1.32 -6.58
CA ILE A 70 8.85 -0.54 -7.06
C ILE A 70 9.31 0.39 -5.94
N ASP A 71 10.58 0.24 -5.53
CA ASP A 71 11.17 1.10 -4.52
C ASP A 71 11.33 2.51 -5.07
N VAL A 72 10.86 3.50 -4.31
CA VAL A 72 11.06 4.90 -4.61
C VAL A 72 11.44 5.63 -3.33
N SER A 73 12.05 6.80 -3.48
CA SER A 73 12.37 7.63 -2.33
C SER A 73 12.31 9.09 -2.73
N LYS A 74 12.15 9.93 -1.73
CA LYS A 74 12.21 11.37 -1.93
C LYS A 74 12.92 12.03 -0.76
N MET A 75 13.53 13.19 -0.99
CA MET A 75 14.12 13.97 0.08
C MET A 75 13.02 14.82 0.72
N VAL A 76 12.91 14.75 2.03
CA VAL A 76 11.96 15.57 2.79
C VAL A 76 12.72 16.42 3.79
N GLN A 77 12.29 17.67 3.96
CA GLN A 77 12.89 18.58 4.94
C GLN A 77 12.38 18.24 6.33
N ILE A 78 13.31 18.17 7.29
CA ILE A 78 12.97 17.92 8.70
C ILE A 78 13.08 19.23 9.49
N GLY A 79 12.68 19.19 10.77
CA GLY A 79 12.52 20.38 11.61
C GLY A 79 13.77 21.26 11.78
N SER A 80 14.96 20.69 11.58
CA SER A 80 16.22 21.44 11.68
C SER A 80 16.60 22.15 10.38
N GLY A 81 15.79 22.02 9.32
CA GLY A 81 16.11 22.51 7.99
C GLY A 81 16.95 21.55 7.16
N ALA A 82 17.46 20.49 7.76
CA ALA A 82 18.15 19.42 7.04
C ALA A 82 17.16 18.57 6.25
N TYR A 83 17.68 17.75 5.32
CA TYR A 83 16.88 16.84 4.52
C TYR A 83 17.22 15.40 4.88
N ARG A 84 16.23 14.53 4.75
CA ARG A 84 16.47 13.09 4.87
C ARG A 84 15.70 12.36 3.79
N GLU A 85 16.17 11.17 3.45
CA GLU A 85 15.50 10.29 2.50
C GLU A 85 14.25 9.67 3.14
N GLN A 86 13.15 9.71 2.42
CA GLN A 86 11.91 9.03 2.82
C GLN A 86 11.64 7.91 1.84
N ILE A 87 11.65 6.68 2.34
CA ILE A 87 11.37 5.48 1.56
C ILE A 87 9.88 5.37 1.29
N ASP A 88 9.53 4.99 0.06
CA ASP A 88 8.15 4.71 -0.34
C ASP A 88 8.17 3.59 -1.39
N TYR A 89 7.01 3.19 -1.84
CA TYR A 89 6.86 2.17 -2.87
C TYR A 89 5.76 2.59 -3.84
N LYS A 90 5.98 2.37 -5.13
CA LYS A 90 4.91 2.38 -6.12
C LYS A 90 4.36 0.98 -6.23
N LEU A 91 3.04 0.86 -6.13
CA LEU A 91 2.35 -0.42 -6.02
C LEU A 91 1.33 -0.56 -7.14
N THR A 92 1.24 -1.75 -7.71
CA THR A 92 0.12 -2.10 -8.58
C THR A 92 -1.12 -2.38 -7.74
N ARG A 93 -2.27 -2.48 -8.38
CA ARG A 93 -3.52 -2.88 -7.71
C ARG A 93 -3.35 -4.25 -7.04
N TYR A 94 -2.71 -5.18 -7.72
CA TYR A 94 -2.42 -6.52 -7.17
C TYR A 94 -1.58 -6.43 -5.89
N ALA A 95 -0.53 -5.61 -5.89
CA ALA A 95 0.30 -5.40 -4.70
C ALA A 95 -0.51 -4.85 -3.54
N CYS A 96 -1.40 -3.89 -3.80
CA CYS A 96 -2.27 -3.32 -2.77
C CYS A 96 -3.16 -4.38 -2.14
N TYR A 97 -3.72 -5.27 -2.94
CA TYR A 97 -4.57 -6.36 -2.43
C TYR A 97 -3.77 -7.35 -1.60
N LEU A 98 -2.56 -7.69 -2.03
CA LEU A 98 -1.67 -8.57 -1.25
C LEU A 98 -1.33 -7.94 0.11
N ILE A 99 -1.07 -6.65 0.13
CA ILE A 99 -0.80 -5.94 1.38
C ILE A 99 -2.02 -6.01 2.30
N ALA A 100 -3.21 -5.76 1.77
CA ALA A 100 -4.44 -5.83 2.56
C ALA A 100 -4.66 -7.24 3.11
N GLN A 101 -4.39 -8.28 2.31
CA GLN A 101 -4.56 -9.68 2.71
C GLN A 101 -3.55 -10.12 3.77
N ASN A 102 -2.35 -9.57 3.74
CA ASN A 102 -1.28 -9.93 4.69
C ASN A 102 -1.28 -9.08 5.95
N GLY A 103 -2.20 -8.14 6.05
CA GLY A 103 -2.31 -7.26 7.20
C GLY A 103 -3.14 -7.86 8.33
N ASP A 104 -3.46 -7.01 9.30
CA ASP A 104 -4.28 -7.38 10.45
C ASP A 104 -5.72 -7.66 9.99
N SER A 105 -6.21 -8.89 10.25
CA SER A 105 -7.55 -9.30 9.85
C SER A 105 -8.67 -8.49 10.49
N ARG A 106 -8.36 -7.77 11.57
CA ARG A 106 -9.33 -6.89 12.24
C ARG A 106 -9.47 -5.54 11.56
N LYS A 107 -8.58 -5.21 10.65
CA LYS A 107 -8.65 -3.96 9.91
C LYS A 107 -9.48 -4.14 8.66
N LYS A 108 -10.07 -3.03 8.20
CA LYS A 108 -10.89 -3.06 6.99
C LYS A 108 -10.01 -3.30 5.77
N VAL A 109 -10.58 -4.02 4.81
CA VAL A 109 -9.85 -4.40 3.60
C VAL A 109 -10.52 -3.79 2.36
N ILE A 110 -9.76 -3.74 1.26
CA ILE A 110 -10.29 -3.37 -0.05
C ILE A 110 -10.74 -4.63 -0.76
N ALA A 111 -11.80 -4.52 -1.56
CA ALA A 111 -12.34 -5.64 -2.33
C ALA A 111 -11.62 -5.75 -3.68
N LEU A 112 -11.48 -6.97 -4.14
CA LEU A 112 -10.93 -7.25 -5.48
C LEU A 112 -11.84 -6.74 -6.60
#